data_ee8e5261f3f38de3fd7e2230f7a192a4
#
_entry.id   ee8e5261f3f38de3fd7e2230f7a192a4
#
_cell.length_a   1.000
_cell.length_b   1.000
_cell.length_c   1.000
_cell.angle_alpha   90.00
_cell.angle_beta   90.00
_cell.angle_gamma   90.00
#
_symmetry.space_group_name_H-M   'P 1'
#
loop_
_entity.id
_entity.type
_entity.pdbx_description
1 polymer ?
#
loop_
_entity_poly.entity_id
_entity_poly.type
_entity_poly.pdbx_seq_one_letter_code
_entity_poly.pdbx_strand_id
1 'polypeptide(L)'
;MVCVDKGEWDKGGTPEYIDTFNRAWISECQNKLKENGTIWISGTYHNIFSIANILTELGFKILNVVTWAKTNPPPNISCRYFTHSTEFIIWARKSAKITHYYNYSIMKQINSNKQMTDVWQLPAIARWEKSCGKHPTQKPLSVLSRIILASTRGGAWILDPFTGSSTT
;
A
#
# COMPACT_ATOMS: atom_id res chain seq x y z
N MET A 1 -20.08 0.79 -16.65
CA MET A 1 -19.01 0.95 -15.65
C MET A 1 -19.08 2.40 -15.18
N VAL A 2 -19.43 2.66 -13.94
CA VAL A 2 -19.35 4.04 -13.41
C VAL A 2 -17.87 4.27 -13.15
N CYS A 3 -17.20 4.90 -14.11
CA CYS A 3 -15.83 5.32 -13.96
C CYS A 3 -15.85 6.53 -13.01
N VAL A 4 -15.32 6.39 -11.81
CA VAL A 4 -15.08 7.54 -10.94
C VAL A 4 -13.93 8.30 -11.57
N ASP A 5 -14.19 9.51 -12.08
CA ASP A 5 -13.14 10.40 -12.56
C ASP A 5 -12.26 10.78 -11.36
N LYS A 6 -11.06 10.27 -11.33
CA LYS A 6 -10.08 10.52 -10.26
C LYS A 6 -9.15 11.69 -10.61
N GLY A 7 -9.34 12.31 -11.76
CA GLY A 7 -8.53 13.41 -12.25
C GLY A 7 -7.58 13.02 -13.38
N GLU A 8 -6.93 14.01 -13.98
CA GLU A 8 -6.05 13.81 -15.14
C GLU A 8 -4.84 12.91 -14.84
N TRP A 9 -4.36 12.92 -13.61
CA TRP A 9 -3.24 12.10 -13.14
C TRP A 9 -3.55 10.58 -13.16
N ASP A 10 -4.82 10.17 -13.18
CA ASP A 10 -5.27 8.78 -13.23
C ASP A 10 -5.69 8.35 -14.66
N LYS A 11 -5.63 9.25 -15.62
CA LYS A 11 -5.82 8.93 -17.04
C LYS A 11 -4.59 8.23 -17.55
N GLY A 12 -4.60 6.89 -17.41
CA GLY A 12 -3.46 6.04 -17.67
C GLY A 12 -2.88 6.22 -19.07
N GLY A 13 -1.55 6.30 -19.13
CA GLY A 13 -0.77 6.12 -20.34
C GLY A 13 -0.77 4.65 -20.81
N THR A 14 0.05 4.36 -21.82
CA THR A 14 0.29 2.96 -22.21
C THR A 14 0.91 2.16 -21.05
N PRO A 15 0.80 0.82 -21.03
CA PRO A 15 1.46 -0.01 -20.02
C PRO A 15 2.95 0.31 -19.86
N GLU A 16 3.64 0.57 -20.96
CA GLU A 16 5.08 0.92 -20.97
C GLU A 16 5.33 2.27 -20.29
N TYR A 17 4.46 3.25 -20.48
CA TYR A 17 4.55 4.54 -19.79
C TYR A 17 4.35 4.38 -18.28
N ILE A 18 3.36 3.59 -17.87
CA ILE A 18 3.07 3.31 -16.46
C ILE A 18 4.26 2.59 -15.81
N ASP A 19 4.85 1.62 -16.47
CA ASP A 19 6.01 0.89 -15.98
C ASP A 19 7.25 1.80 -15.87
N THR A 20 7.48 2.67 -16.85
CA THR A 20 8.55 3.66 -16.82
C THR A 20 8.38 4.63 -15.67
N PHE A 21 7.16 5.15 -15.48
CA PHE A 21 6.83 6.03 -14.36
C PHE A 21 7.03 5.34 -13.01
N ASN A 22 6.51 4.10 -12.86
CA ASN A 22 6.65 3.33 -11.64
C ASN A 22 8.11 3.04 -11.31
N ARG A 23 8.91 2.67 -12.29
CA ARG A 23 10.35 2.43 -12.13
C ARG A 23 11.08 3.70 -11.66
N ALA A 24 10.75 4.84 -12.24
CA ALA A 24 11.40 6.11 -11.90
C ALA A 24 11.18 6.48 -10.42
N TRP A 25 9.94 6.56 -9.97
CA TRP A 25 9.67 6.95 -8.58
C TRP A 25 10.10 5.90 -7.55
N ILE A 26 10.01 4.59 -7.87
CA ILE A 26 10.50 3.53 -6.97
C ILE A 26 12.02 3.62 -6.82
N SER A 27 12.76 3.89 -7.91
CA SER A 27 14.21 4.10 -7.87
C SER A 27 14.57 5.31 -6.99
N GLU A 28 13.83 6.42 -7.11
CA GLU A 28 14.06 7.59 -6.25
C GLU A 28 13.78 7.28 -4.77
N CYS A 29 12.72 6.53 -4.47
CA CYS A 29 12.47 6.05 -3.11
C CYS A 29 13.61 5.17 -2.60
N GLN A 30 14.14 4.26 -3.44
CA GLN A 30 15.27 3.41 -3.09
C GLN A 30 16.50 4.23 -2.70
N ASN A 31 16.79 5.30 -3.46
CA ASN A 31 17.93 6.21 -3.19
C ASN A 31 17.81 6.92 -1.83
N LYS A 32 16.58 7.23 -1.40
CA LYS A 32 16.32 7.89 -0.11
C LYS A 32 16.22 6.92 1.08
N LEU A 33 15.94 5.65 0.84
CA LEU A 33 15.85 4.65 1.89
C LEU A 33 17.23 4.34 2.49
N LYS A 34 17.28 4.24 3.82
CA LYS A 34 18.42 3.63 4.53
C LYS A 34 18.58 2.17 4.12
N GLU A 35 19.76 1.59 4.34
CA GLU A 35 20.03 0.20 3.97
C GLU A 35 19.10 -0.82 4.68
N ASN A 36 18.66 -0.52 5.89
CA ASN A 36 17.66 -1.30 6.64
C ASN A 36 16.23 -0.79 6.46
N GLY A 37 16.02 0.15 5.53
CA GLY A 37 14.72 0.76 5.26
C GLY A 37 13.77 -0.20 4.53
N THR A 38 12.48 0.07 4.66
CA THR A 38 11.43 -0.67 3.99
C THR A 38 10.51 0.26 3.23
N ILE A 39 9.85 -0.26 2.22
CA ILE A 39 8.85 0.44 1.42
C ILE A 39 7.53 -0.34 1.46
N TRP A 40 6.42 0.41 1.50
CA TRP A 40 5.08 -0.12 1.40
C TRP A 40 4.37 0.51 0.20
N ILE A 41 3.86 -0.30 -0.69
CA ILE A 41 3.19 0.17 -1.91
C ILE A 41 1.82 -0.48 -2.00
N SER A 42 0.77 0.33 -1.97
CA SER A 42 -0.59 -0.15 -2.16
C SER A 42 -1.02 -0.06 -3.62
N GLY A 43 -1.77 -1.04 -4.07
CA GLY A 43 -2.30 -1.08 -5.43
C GLY A 43 -3.46 -2.04 -5.59
N THR A 44 -4.07 -1.97 -6.75
CA THR A 44 -5.09 -2.92 -7.20
C THR A 44 -4.44 -3.97 -8.10
N TYR A 45 -5.22 -4.98 -8.51
CA TYR A 45 -4.75 -6.00 -9.45
C TYR A 45 -4.27 -5.44 -10.79
N HIS A 46 -4.62 -4.20 -11.14
CA HIS A 46 -4.20 -3.57 -12.40
C HIS A 46 -2.71 -3.22 -12.44
N ASN A 47 -2.10 -2.91 -11.29
CA ASN A 47 -0.74 -2.38 -11.25
C ASN A 47 0.19 -3.11 -10.27
N ILE A 48 -0.35 -3.86 -9.31
CA ILE A 48 0.46 -4.43 -8.23
C ILE A 48 1.49 -5.45 -8.72
N PHE A 49 1.16 -6.20 -9.77
CA PHE A 49 2.07 -7.22 -10.33
C PHE A 49 3.26 -6.60 -11.07
N SER A 50 3.02 -5.53 -11.85
CA SER A 50 4.08 -4.75 -12.48
C SER A 50 5.01 -4.13 -11.43
N ILE A 51 4.44 -3.53 -10.38
CA ILE A 51 5.21 -2.99 -9.25
C ILE A 51 6.07 -4.06 -8.56
N ALA A 52 5.53 -5.27 -8.35
CA ALA A 52 6.29 -6.38 -7.76
C ALA A 52 7.51 -6.78 -8.62
N ASN A 53 7.34 -6.83 -9.94
CA ASN A 53 8.42 -7.10 -10.87
C ASN A 53 9.49 -6.01 -10.80
N ILE A 54 9.09 -4.73 -10.87
CA ILE A 54 10.00 -3.58 -10.76
C ILE A 54 10.79 -3.60 -9.46
N LEU A 55 10.14 -3.86 -8.32
CA LEU A 55 10.82 -3.97 -7.04
C LEU A 55 11.89 -5.07 -7.04
N THR A 56 11.57 -6.23 -7.64
CA THR A 56 12.52 -7.35 -7.75
C THR A 56 13.70 -7.00 -8.64
N GLU A 57 13.47 -6.38 -9.78
CA GLU A 57 14.51 -5.94 -10.71
C GLU A 57 15.44 -4.86 -10.11
N LEU A 58 14.90 -3.98 -9.28
CA LEU A 58 15.66 -2.98 -8.52
C LEU A 58 16.38 -3.57 -7.29
N GLY A 59 16.28 -4.88 -7.05
CA GLY A 59 16.99 -5.56 -5.98
C GLY A 59 16.34 -5.48 -4.60
N PHE A 60 15.11 -4.99 -4.49
CA PHE A 60 14.36 -5.10 -3.25
C PHE A 60 14.02 -6.56 -2.93
N LYS A 61 13.98 -6.89 -1.64
CA LYS A 61 13.44 -8.15 -1.17
C LYS A 61 11.99 -7.95 -0.73
N ILE A 62 11.04 -8.49 -1.46
CA ILE A 62 9.63 -8.53 -1.05
C ILE A 62 9.53 -9.43 0.20
N LEU A 63 8.88 -8.90 1.24
CA LEU A 63 8.65 -9.56 2.52
C LEU A 63 7.26 -10.19 2.55
N ASN A 64 6.23 -9.40 2.20
CA ASN A 64 4.84 -9.84 2.11
C ASN A 64 4.12 -9.14 0.96
N VAL A 65 3.13 -9.82 0.42
CA VAL A 65 2.05 -9.22 -0.36
C VAL A 65 0.80 -9.33 0.51
N VAL A 66 0.48 -8.25 1.20
CA VAL A 66 -0.67 -8.20 2.09
C VAL A 66 -1.95 -8.04 1.26
N THR A 67 -2.95 -8.86 1.54
CA THR A 67 -4.30 -8.73 1.00
C THR A 67 -5.16 -7.96 2.00
N TRP A 68 -5.48 -6.72 1.67
CA TRP A 68 -6.48 -5.98 2.43
C TRP A 68 -7.88 -6.36 1.93
N ALA A 69 -8.58 -7.21 2.70
CA ALA A 69 -9.95 -7.63 2.45
C ALA A 69 -10.91 -6.62 3.10
N LYS A 70 -11.62 -5.86 2.27
CA LYS A 70 -12.60 -4.85 2.72
C LYS A 70 -13.83 -5.55 3.29
N THR A 71 -14.21 -5.21 4.51
CA THR A 71 -15.42 -5.78 5.16
C THR A 71 -16.72 -5.19 4.61
N ASN A 72 -16.64 -4.05 3.92
CA ASN A 72 -17.76 -3.30 3.33
C ASN A 72 -17.47 -2.87 1.88
N PRO A 73 -17.16 -3.80 0.96
CA PRO A 73 -16.89 -3.46 -0.42
C PRO A 73 -18.13 -2.92 -1.13
N PRO A 74 -17.98 -2.01 -2.11
CA PRO A 74 -19.10 -1.58 -2.93
C PRO A 74 -19.63 -2.75 -3.78
N PRO A 75 -20.95 -2.83 -4.04
CA PRO A 75 -21.52 -3.90 -4.83
C PRO A 75 -21.06 -3.84 -6.29
N ASN A 76 -20.98 -5.00 -6.95
CA ASN A 76 -20.77 -5.07 -8.39
C ASN A 76 -22.11 -4.90 -9.12
N ILE A 77 -22.34 -3.72 -9.67
CA ILE A 77 -23.60 -3.38 -10.38
C ILE A 77 -23.80 -4.23 -11.63
N SER A 78 -22.73 -4.64 -12.30
CA SER A 78 -22.84 -5.42 -13.55
C SER A 78 -23.27 -6.87 -13.34
N CYS A 79 -23.07 -7.42 -12.15
CA CYS A 79 -23.36 -8.83 -11.78
C CYS A 79 -22.74 -9.87 -12.72
N ARG A 80 -21.62 -9.54 -13.41
CA ARG A 80 -20.97 -10.42 -14.40
C ARG A 80 -19.65 -11.03 -13.93
N TYR A 81 -19.15 -10.61 -12.76
CA TYR A 81 -17.93 -11.09 -12.12
C TYR A 81 -18.04 -10.87 -10.60
N PHE A 82 -17.10 -11.43 -9.86
CA PHE A 82 -17.09 -11.27 -8.40
C PHE A 82 -16.87 -9.80 -8.00
N THR A 83 -17.48 -9.40 -6.87
CA THR A 83 -17.26 -8.07 -6.30
C THR A 83 -15.78 -7.89 -5.92
N HIS A 84 -15.17 -6.81 -6.39
CA HIS A 84 -13.81 -6.46 -6.00
C HIS A 84 -13.77 -5.99 -4.55
N SER A 85 -13.42 -6.91 -3.67
CA SER A 85 -13.39 -6.69 -2.22
C SER A 85 -11.98 -6.54 -1.66
N THR A 86 -10.95 -6.65 -2.50
CA THR A 86 -9.55 -6.64 -2.04
C THR A 86 -8.73 -5.53 -2.71
N GLU A 87 -7.75 -5.03 -1.96
CA GLU A 87 -6.59 -4.32 -2.47
C GLU A 87 -5.32 -5.01 -1.97
N PHE A 88 -4.22 -4.81 -2.66
CA PHE A 88 -2.94 -5.40 -2.31
C PHE A 88 -1.98 -4.34 -1.77
N ILE A 89 -1.12 -4.75 -0.84
CA ILE A 89 -0.09 -3.88 -0.28
C ILE A 89 1.21 -4.69 -0.25
N ILE A 90 2.18 -4.30 -1.06
CA ILE A 90 3.50 -4.92 -1.06
C ILE A 90 4.33 -4.28 0.03
N TRP A 91 4.92 -5.13 0.88
CA TRP A 91 5.97 -4.74 1.81
C TRP A 91 7.30 -5.31 1.34
N ALA A 92 8.26 -4.43 1.11
CA ALA A 92 9.58 -4.82 0.66
C ALA A 92 10.67 -4.09 1.46
N ARG A 93 11.85 -4.70 1.57
CA ARG A 93 13.05 -4.10 2.16
C ARG A 93 14.09 -3.80 1.10
N LYS A 94 14.85 -2.71 1.28
CA LYS A 94 15.87 -2.27 0.36
C LYS A 94 16.95 -3.33 0.16
N SER A 95 17.53 -3.85 1.22
CA SER A 95 18.63 -4.81 1.15
C SER A 95 18.18 -6.23 1.49
N ALA A 96 18.52 -7.20 0.64
CA ALA A 96 18.29 -8.62 0.94
C ALA A 96 19.17 -9.14 2.09
N LYS A 97 20.27 -8.46 2.38
CA LYS A 97 21.29 -8.88 3.37
C LYS A 97 21.08 -8.25 4.75
N ILE A 98 20.55 -7.01 4.81
CA ILE A 98 20.42 -6.23 6.05
C ILE A 98 19.03 -6.42 6.62
N THR A 99 18.93 -6.76 7.90
CA THR A 99 17.66 -6.97 8.59
C THR A 99 16.94 -5.63 8.80
N HIS A 100 15.67 -5.57 8.40
CA HIS A 100 14.78 -4.46 8.66
C HIS A 100 14.19 -4.52 10.08
N TYR A 101 13.58 -3.42 10.51
CA TYR A 101 12.81 -3.40 11.75
C TYR A 101 11.39 -3.97 11.52
N TYR A 102 10.95 -4.82 12.43
CA TYR A 102 9.58 -5.30 12.52
C TYR A 102 9.12 -5.33 13.98
N ASN A 103 8.02 -4.68 14.29
CA ASN A 103 7.48 -4.63 15.64
C ASN A 103 6.52 -5.80 15.90
N TYR A 104 7.11 -6.98 16.05
CA TYR A 104 6.36 -8.22 16.27
C TYR A 104 5.42 -8.14 17.48
N SER A 105 5.89 -7.54 18.58
CA SER A 105 5.14 -7.46 19.84
C SER A 105 3.85 -6.65 19.67
N ILE A 106 3.92 -5.46 19.08
CA ILE A 106 2.74 -4.63 18.81
C ILE A 106 1.81 -5.32 17.82
N MET A 107 2.35 -5.91 16.75
CA MET A 107 1.52 -6.63 15.77
C MET A 107 0.77 -7.79 16.41
N LYS A 108 1.40 -8.51 17.34
CA LYS A 108 0.75 -9.58 18.09
C LYS A 108 -0.34 -9.04 19.04
N GLN A 109 -0.07 -7.93 19.75
CA GLN A 109 -1.05 -7.30 20.65
C GLN A 109 -2.33 -6.88 19.90
N ILE A 110 -2.19 -6.14 18.81
CA ILE A 110 -3.35 -5.66 18.03
C ILE A 110 -4.09 -6.78 17.31
N ASN A 111 -3.51 -7.97 17.22
CA ASN A 111 -4.12 -9.18 16.67
C ASN A 111 -4.55 -10.18 17.77
N SER A 112 -5.10 -9.68 18.89
CA SER A 112 -5.60 -10.51 19.99
C SER A 112 -4.57 -11.52 20.52
N ASN A 113 -3.31 -11.10 20.65
CA ASN A 113 -2.16 -11.90 21.06
C ASN A 113 -1.82 -13.08 20.14
N LYS A 114 -2.33 -13.10 18.91
CA LYS A 114 -1.97 -14.05 17.86
C LYS A 114 -1.01 -13.41 16.86
N GLN A 115 -0.22 -14.22 16.19
CA GLN A 115 0.65 -13.76 15.11
C GLN A 115 -0.18 -13.09 14.01
N MET A 116 0.23 -11.89 13.57
CA MET A 116 -0.43 -11.18 12.47
C MET A 116 -0.16 -11.92 11.15
N THR A 117 -1.22 -12.05 10.36
CA THR A 117 -1.15 -12.64 9.00
C THR A 117 -1.11 -11.55 7.94
N ASP A 118 -0.91 -11.94 6.70
CA ASP A 118 -0.92 -11.08 5.52
C ASP A 118 -2.31 -10.88 4.90
N VAL A 119 -3.35 -11.39 5.55
CA VAL A 119 -4.75 -11.08 5.18
C VAL A 119 -5.34 -10.16 6.26
N TRP A 120 -5.62 -8.90 5.85
CA TRP A 120 -6.15 -7.88 6.76
C TRP A 120 -7.62 -7.61 6.45
N GLN A 121 -8.50 -8.03 7.35
CA GLN A 121 -9.93 -7.74 7.29
C GLN A 121 -10.19 -6.38 7.95
N LEU A 122 -10.24 -5.33 7.14
CA LEU A 122 -10.43 -3.95 7.60
C LEU A 122 -11.48 -3.25 6.71
N PRO A 123 -12.29 -2.34 7.28
CA PRO A 123 -13.25 -1.59 6.50
C PRO A 123 -12.56 -0.66 5.49
N ALA A 124 -13.26 -0.32 4.43
CA ALA A 124 -12.91 0.82 3.60
C ALA A 124 -13.04 2.12 4.41
N ILE A 125 -12.43 3.20 3.90
CA ILE A 125 -12.41 4.49 4.60
C ILE A 125 -13.81 4.95 5.05
N ALA A 126 -13.92 5.36 6.30
CA ALA A 126 -15.15 5.90 6.86
C ALA A 126 -15.36 7.38 6.46
N ARG A 127 -16.60 7.85 6.49
CA ARG A 127 -16.93 9.25 6.13
C ARG A 127 -16.23 10.27 7.04
N TRP A 128 -16.10 9.98 8.32
CA TRP A 128 -15.46 10.87 9.29
C TRP A 128 -13.94 10.98 9.12
N GLU A 129 -13.31 10.01 8.48
CA GLU A 129 -11.88 10.05 8.14
C GLU A 129 -11.57 11.01 6.97
N LYS A 130 -12.58 11.52 6.28
CA LYS A 130 -12.45 12.44 5.13
C LYS A 130 -12.53 13.91 5.54
N SER A 131 -12.00 14.27 6.69
CA SER A 131 -12.04 15.63 7.26
C SER A 131 -11.20 16.65 6.48
N CYS A 132 -10.10 16.21 5.86
CA CYS A 132 -9.18 17.06 5.10
C CYS A 132 -9.48 17.13 3.59
N GLY A 133 -10.74 16.89 3.19
CA GLY A 133 -11.16 16.89 1.80
C GLY A 133 -11.51 15.50 1.26
N LYS A 134 -12.06 15.46 0.05
CA LYS A 134 -12.47 14.20 -0.60
C LYS A 134 -11.39 13.73 -1.57
N HIS A 135 -10.39 13.02 -1.08
CA HIS A 135 -9.46 12.33 -1.98
C HIS A 135 -10.04 10.96 -2.37
N PRO A 136 -10.18 10.65 -3.67
CA PRO A 136 -10.91 9.46 -4.13
C PRO A 136 -10.24 8.13 -3.72
N THR A 137 -8.93 8.12 -3.52
CA THR A 137 -8.13 6.92 -3.19
C THR A 137 -7.54 6.95 -1.79
N GLN A 138 -8.03 7.83 -0.89
CA GLN A 138 -7.57 7.91 0.50
C GLN A 138 -7.68 6.55 1.19
N LYS A 139 -6.61 6.14 1.89
CA LYS A 139 -6.58 4.91 2.67
C LYS A 139 -7.12 5.16 4.09
N PRO A 140 -7.79 4.17 4.71
CA PRO A 140 -8.26 4.30 6.09
C PRO A 140 -7.08 4.34 7.07
N LEU A 141 -7.25 5.08 8.17
CA LEU A 141 -6.27 5.19 9.25
C LEU A 141 -5.86 3.82 9.81
N SER A 142 -6.79 2.87 9.86
CA SER A 142 -6.52 1.52 10.34
C SER A 142 -5.47 0.76 9.52
N VAL A 143 -5.41 0.99 8.21
CA VAL A 143 -4.38 0.42 7.33
C VAL A 143 -3.05 1.13 7.54
N LEU A 144 -3.05 2.47 7.52
CA LEU A 144 -1.82 3.27 7.65
C LEU A 144 -1.17 3.10 9.03
N SER A 145 -1.96 3.14 10.10
CA SER A 145 -1.46 2.90 11.46
C SER A 145 -0.81 1.53 11.60
N ARG A 146 -1.40 0.48 10.98
CA ARG A 146 -0.81 -0.86 11.01
C ARG A 146 0.52 -0.92 10.28
N ILE A 147 0.64 -0.29 9.11
CA ILE A 147 1.90 -0.17 8.36
C ILE A 147 2.98 0.53 9.19
N ILE A 148 2.65 1.69 9.74
CA ILE A 148 3.59 2.50 10.52
C ILE A 148 4.03 1.75 11.78
N LEU A 149 3.09 1.24 12.58
CA LEU A 149 3.40 0.49 13.79
C LEU A 149 4.21 -0.78 13.55
N ALA A 150 3.99 -1.44 12.40
CA ALA A 150 4.73 -2.64 12.03
C ALA A 150 6.20 -2.36 11.72
N SER A 151 6.50 -1.28 11.00
CA SER A 151 7.78 -1.11 10.31
C SER A 151 8.61 0.09 10.77
N THR A 152 8.12 0.89 11.73
CA THR A 152 8.84 2.09 12.22
C THR A 152 8.98 2.11 13.74
N ARG A 153 10.07 2.71 14.21
CA ARG A 153 10.27 3.03 15.64
C ARG A 153 9.83 4.46 15.90
N GLY A 154 9.58 4.80 17.16
CA GLY A 154 9.38 6.19 17.56
C GLY A 154 10.53 7.08 17.08
N GLY A 155 10.22 8.23 16.49
CA GLY A 155 11.19 9.15 15.92
C GLY A 155 11.79 8.75 14.57
N ALA A 156 11.26 7.71 13.91
CA ALA A 156 11.70 7.34 12.57
C ALA A 156 11.21 8.33 11.51
N TRP A 157 12.03 8.51 10.46
CA TRP A 157 11.64 9.28 9.28
C TRP A 157 10.76 8.44 8.38
N ILE A 158 9.62 9.01 7.95
CA ILE A 158 8.69 8.42 7.00
C ILE A 158 8.57 9.38 5.81
N LEU A 159 8.70 8.84 4.59
CA LEU A 159 8.49 9.58 3.35
C LEU A 159 7.25 9.03 2.66
N ASP A 160 6.28 9.88 2.37
CA ASP A 160 5.12 9.56 1.54
C ASP A 160 5.13 10.46 0.30
N PRO A 161 5.60 9.97 -0.86
CA PRO A 161 5.65 10.76 -2.09
C PRO A 161 4.29 10.99 -2.74
N PHE A 162 3.25 10.29 -2.27
CA PHE A 162 1.89 10.36 -2.80
C PHE A 162 0.87 10.67 -1.71
N THR A 163 1.17 11.64 -0.86
CA THR A 163 0.42 11.94 0.37
C THR A 163 -1.08 12.17 0.18
N GLY A 164 -1.51 12.64 -1.00
CA GLY A 164 -2.92 12.89 -1.29
C GLY A 164 -3.56 13.83 -0.26
N SER A 165 -4.37 13.27 0.65
CA SER A 165 -5.00 14.01 1.76
C SER A 165 -4.13 14.14 3.01
N SER A 166 -2.85 13.81 2.94
CA SER A 166 -1.89 13.82 4.06
C SER A 166 -2.36 13.01 5.28
N THR A 167 -2.86 11.80 5.01
CA THR A 167 -3.36 10.89 6.06
C THR A 167 -2.22 10.13 6.77
N THR A 168 -1.03 10.08 6.14
CA THR A 168 0.18 9.41 6.64
C THR A 168 0.85 10.17 7.76
#